data_c1ee119bb535fdb0498a1395e6b66203
#
_entry.id   c1ee119bb535fdb0498a1395e6b66203
#
_cell.length_a   1.000
_cell.length_b   1.000
_cell.length_c   1.000
_cell.angle_alpha   90.00
_cell.angle_beta   90.00
_cell.angle_gamma   90.00
#
_symmetry.space_group_name_H-M   'P 1'
#
loop_
_entity.id
_entity.type
_entity.pdbx_description
1 polymer ?
#
loop_
_entity_poly.entity_id
_entity_poly.type
_entity_poly.pdbx_seq_one_letter_code
_entity_poly.pdbx_strand_id
1 'polypeptide(L)'
;TRVRSSAASDVYKRQIITCPCFVGMYFLAEKIAALIYNAPGAADAIQTMSVGILLLGLHQISTGILQGLGRTSIPVINMILAAAVKVFLSWTLTAIPTLGIKGAAMATVVDFGLAAVLNMIFIYKYTGFALSFSGVFKPAVSAAAMGAAVYGVITLAVSWGAWAILAAIAVAVPVYGGVLLAVGGMGKDDLESLPFIGHRLLAAGQKLGYFR
;
A
#
# COMPACT_ATOMS: atom_id res chain seq x y z
N THR A 1 16.33 21.25 -5.89
CA THR A 1 15.84 20.42 -7.01
C THR A 1 16.10 18.92 -6.77
N ARG A 2 17.30 18.49 -6.38
CA ARG A 2 17.65 17.06 -6.13
C ARG A 2 16.77 16.40 -5.07
N VAL A 3 16.51 17.03 -3.95
CA VAL A 3 15.69 16.47 -2.85
C VAL A 3 14.25 16.25 -3.32
N ARG A 4 13.70 17.14 -4.13
CA ARG A 4 12.34 17.00 -4.66
C ARG A 4 12.21 15.82 -5.63
N SER A 5 13.18 15.64 -6.54
CA SER A 5 13.14 14.51 -7.48
C SER A 5 13.34 13.17 -6.78
N SER A 6 14.23 13.10 -5.78
CA SER A 6 14.40 11.90 -4.96
C SER A 6 13.14 11.57 -4.17
N ALA A 7 12.55 12.55 -3.47
CA ALA A 7 11.32 12.35 -2.71
C ALA A 7 10.15 11.85 -3.60
N ALA A 8 10.00 12.39 -4.81
CA ALA A 8 8.97 11.95 -5.75
C ALA A 8 9.18 10.50 -6.20
N SER A 9 10.44 10.13 -6.51
CA SER A 9 10.81 8.76 -6.88
C SER A 9 10.55 7.78 -5.74
N ASP A 10 10.93 8.15 -4.52
CA ASP A 10 10.76 7.30 -3.35
C ASP A 10 9.28 7.06 -3.01
N VAL A 11 8.43 8.09 -3.11
CA VAL A 11 6.98 7.97 -2.96
C VAL A 11 6.40 7.02 -4.02
N TYR A 12 6.82 7.18 -5.28
CA TYR A 12 6.38 6.32 -6.37
C TYR A 12 6.74 4.85 -6.15
N LYS A 13 8.02 4.58 -5.82
CA LYS A 13 8.51 3.21 -5.55
C LYS A 13 7.76 2.54 -4.41
N ARG A 14 7.42 3.28 -3.38
CA ARG A 14 6.64 2.74 -2.26
C ARG A 14 5.22 2.39 -2.69
N GLN A 15 4.59 3.19 -3.54
CA GLN A 15 3.23 2.92 -4.00
C GLN A 15 3.13 1.71 -4.92
N ILE A 16 4.18 1.41 -5.70
CA ILE A 16 4.27 0.16 -6.46
C ILE A 16 4.08 -1.07 -5.55
N ILE A 17 4.51 -0.99 -4.30
CA ILE A 17 4.39 -2.09 -3.33
C ILE A 17 3.09 -1.99 -2.53
N THR A 18 2.73 -0.80 -2.04
CA THR A 18 1.59 -0.65 -1.13
C THR A 18 0.23 -0.80 -1.83
N CYS A 19 0.11 -0.39 -3.11
CA CYS A 19 -1.14 -0.54 -3.85
C CYS A 19 -1.58 -2.01 -4.02
N PRO A 20 -0.75 -2.94 -4.51
CA PRO A 20 -1.14 -4.33 -4.62
C PRO A 20 -1.35 -4.99 -3.25
N CYS A 21 -0.55 -4.62 -2.22
CA CYS A 21 -0.74 -5.11 -0.87
C CYS A 21 -2.10 -4.70 -0.29
N PHE A 22 -2.50 -3.43 -0.48
CA PHE A 22 -3.82 -2.94 -0.09
C PHE A 22 -4.92 -3.76 -0.76
N VAL A 23 -4.91 -3.83 -2.09
CA VAL A 23 -5.96 -4.50 -2.88
C VAL A 23 -6.01 -5.99 -2.57
N GLY A 24 -4.85 -6.66 -2.50
CA GLY A 24 -4.78 -8.07 -2.16
C GLY A 24 -5.35 -8.37 -0.78
N MET A 25 -4.95 -7.59 0.24
CA MET A 25 -5.44 -7.75 1.61
C MET A 25 -6.93 -7.44 1.71
N TYR A 26 -7.44 -6.45 0.98
CA TYR A 26 -8.85 -6.08 0.97
C TYR A 26 -9.74 -7.20 0.45
N PHE A 27 -9.42 -7.78 -0.72
CA PHE A 27 -10.23 -8.83 -1.33
C PHE A 27 -10.06 -10.20 -0.67
N LEU A 28 -8.90 -10.47 -0.06
CA LEU A 28 -8.63 -11.73 0.63
C LEU A 28 -9.07 -11.73 2.10
N ALA A 29 -9.51 -10.59 2.66
CA ALA A 29 -9.80 -10.41 4.08
C ALA A 29 -10.73 -11.49 4.66
N GLU A 30 -11.84 -11.79 4.00
CA GLU A 30 -12.79 -12.82 4.45
C GLU A 30 -12.16 -14.21 4.50
N LYS A 31 -11.42 -14.58 3.45
CA LYS A 31 -10.73 -15.88 3.38
C LYS A 31 -9.63 -15.98 4.42
N ILE A 32 -8.86 -14.91 4.63
CA ILE A 32 -7.82 -14.82 5.65
C ILE A 32 -8.44 -14.94 7.04
N ALA A 33 -9.51 -14.17 7.33
CA ALA A 33 -10.19 -14.19 8.61
C ALA A 33 -10.75 -15.58 8.94
N ALA A 34 -11.39 -16.23 7.96
CA ALA A 34 -12.01 -17.53 8.16
C ALA A 34 -10.98 -18.67 8.23
N LEU A 35 -10.00 -18.71 7.31
CA LEU A 35 -9.12 -19.87 7.16
C LEU A 35 -7.86 -19.82 8.02
N ILE A 36 -7.30 -18.64 8.26
CA ILE A 36 -6.05 -18.47 9.02
C ILE A 36 -6.36 -18.19 10.50
N TYR A 37 -7.30 -17.28 10.76
CA TYR A 37 -7.61 -16.88 12.12
C TYR A 37 -8.80 -17.62 12.73
N ASN A 38 -9.54 -18.40 11.93
CA ASN A 38 -10.80 -19.06 12.35
C ASN A 38 -11.78 -18.07 13.03
N ALA A 39 -11.78 -16.83 12.56
CA ALA A 39 -12.54 -15.71 13.11
C ALA A 39 -13.18 -14.89 11.99
N PRO A 40 -14.30 -15.36 11.38
CA PRO A 40 -14.95 -14.65 10.27
C PRO A 40 -15.32 -13.20 10.58
N GLY A 41 -15.68 -12.90 11.85
CA GLY A 41 -15.99 -11.54 12.31
C GLY A 41 -14.82 -10.55 12.27
N ALA A 42 -13.58 -11.02 12.07
CA ALA A 42 -12.42 -10.15 11.92
C ALA A 42 -12.24 -9.62 10.47
N ALA A 43 -13.01 -10.12 9.52
CA ALA A 43 -12.88 -9.75 8.10
C ALA A 43 -13.00 -8.24 7.88
N ASP A 44 -14.00 -7.61 8.48
CA ASP A 44 -14.24 -6.16 8.41
C ASP A 44 -13.08 -5.34 8.96
N ALA A 45 -12.45 -5.82 10.05
CA ALA A 45 -11.28 -5.17 10.63
C ALA A 45 -10.07 -5.28 9.69
N ILE A 46 -9.84 -6.45 9.08
CA ILE A 46 -8.77 -6.68 8.12
C ILE A 46 -8.97 -5.82 6.87
N GLN A 47 -10.19 -5.73 6.34
CA GLN A 47 -10.53 -4.85 5.22
C GLN A 47 -10.26 -3.39 5.54
N THR A 48 -10.67 -2.93 6.73
CA THR A 48 -10.42 -1.57 7.18
C THR A 48 -8.91 -1.31 7.32
N MET A 49 -8.17 -2.23 7.93
CA MET A 49 -6.72 -2.13 8.08
C MET A 49 -5.97 -2.14 6.74
N SER A 50 -6.53 -2.77 5.71
CA SER A 50 -5.90 -2.78 4.39
C SER A 50 -5.72 -1.37 3.82
N VAL A 51 -6.69 -0.47 4.05
CA VAL A 51 -6.56 0.97 3.70
C VAL A 51 -5.37 1.60 4.42
N GLY A 52 -5.12 1.19 5.65
CA GLY A 52 -3.97 1.63 6.44
C GLY A 52 -2.62 1.32 5.79
N ILE A 53 -2.52 0.29 4.92
CA ILE A 53 -1.28 -0.06 4.21
C ILE A 53 -0.80 1.09 3.32
N LEU A 54 -1.71 1.77 2.62
CA LEU A 54 -1.38 2.93 1.78
C LEU A 54 -0.87 4.09 2.61
N LEU A 55 -1.56 4.39 3.72
CA LEU A 55 -1.22 5.49 4.62
C LEU A 55 0.07 5.21 5.40
N LEU A 56 0.29 3.95 5.81
CA LEU A 56 1.53 3.51 6.43
C LEU A 56 2.73 3.68 5.48
N GLY A 57 2.56 3.31 4.19
CA GLY A 57 3.58 3.52 3.18
C GLY A 57 3.95 5.00 3.03
N LEU A 58 2.95 5.89 3.03
CA LEU A 58 3.15 7.33 2.96
C LEU A 58 3.81 7.88 4.23
N HIS A 59 3.39 7.40 5.42
CA HIS A 59 4.00 7.75 6.70
C HIS A 59 5.49 7.36 6.75
N GLN A 60 5.82 6.13 6.36
CA GLN A 60 7.22 5.64 6.39
C GLN A 60 8.13 6.46 5.47
N ILE A 61 7.69 6.75 4.24
CA ILE A 61 8.47 7.56 3.30
C ILE A 61 8.64 8.99 3.79
N SER A 62 7.57 9.61 4.26
CA SER A 62 7.64 10.98 4.78
C SER A 62 8.55 11.08 6.01
N THR A 63 8.55 10.06 6.85
CA THR A 63 9.51 9.93 7.96
C THR A 63 10.95 9.85 7.45
N GLY A 64 11.23 8.99 6.46
CA GLY A 64 12.56 8.86 5.87
C GLY A 64 13.05 10.15 5.23
N ILE A 65 12.19 10.89 4.54
CA ILE A 65 12.55 12.20 3.94
C ILE A 65 12.93 13.21 5.03
N LEU A 66 12.16 13.32 6.12
CA LEU A 66 12.46 14.24 7.22
C LEU A 66 13.74 13.86 7.95
N GLN A 67 14.00 12.56 8.14
CA GLN A 67 15.25 12.06 8.70
C GLN A 67 16.43 12.37 7.79
N GLY A 68 16.30 12.19 6.49
CA GLY A 68 17.33 12.56 5.50
C GLY A 68 17.61 14.07 5.43
N LEU A 69 16.64 14.91 5.83
CA LEU A 69 16.81 16.36 5.99
C LEU A 69 17.44 16.74 7.35
N GLY A 70 17.85 15.78 8.18
CA GLY A 70 18.39 16.01 9.52
C GLY A 70 17.32 16.43 10.55
N ARG A 71 16.04 16.27 10.24
CA ARG A 71 14.91 16.66 11.09
C ARG A 71 14.27 15.45 11.77
N THR A 72 15.08 14.64 12.44
CA THR A 72 14.63 13.36 13.04
C THR A 72 13.59 13.50 14.15
N SER A 73 13.59 14.62 14.87
CA SER A 73 12.63 14.88 15.97
C SER A 73 11.20 15.12 15.47
N ILE A 74 11.02 15.66 14.25
CA ILE A 74 9.71 16.03 13.73
C ILE A 74 8.81 14.80 13.54
N PRO A 75 9.26 13.70 12.85
CA PRO A 75 8.44 12.50 12.71
C PRO A 75 8.09 11.86 14.05
N VAL A 76 8.99 11.93 15.02
CA VAL A 76 8.75 11.38 16.37
C VAL A 76 7.63 12.15 17.07
N ILE A 77 7.66 13.47 17.04
CA ILE A 77 6.61 14.30 17.65
C ILE A 77 5.27 14.07 16.93
N ASN A 78 5.27 14.04 15.60
CA ASN A 78 4.08 13.81 14.81
C ASN A 78 3.48 12.43 15.09
N MET A 79 4.30 11.39 15.26
CA MET A 79 3.87 10.05 15.63
C MET A 79 3.25 10.01 17.04
N ILE A 80 3.84 10.73 18.00
CA ILE A 80 3.27 10.81 19.36
C ILE A 80 1.89 11.48 19.34
N LEU A 81 1.74 12.57 18.57
CA LEU A 81 0.46 13.26 18.41
C LEU A 81 -0.58 12.35 17.74
N ALA A 82 -0.20 11.64 16.67
CA ALA A 82 -1.08 10.70 16.01
C ALA A 82 -1.48 9.55 16.92
N ALA A 83 -0.53 9.00 17.69
CA ALA A 83 -0.81 7.95 18.69
C ALA A 83 -1.78 8.40 19.79
N ALA A 84 -1.67 9.63 20.26
CA ALA A 84 -2.62 10.18 21.23
C ALA A 84 -4.05 10.22 20.66
N VAL A 85 -4.21 10.68 19.41
CA VAL A 85 -5.49 10.67 18.70
C VAL A 85 -6.00 9.24 18.51
N LYS A 86 -5.13 8.30 18.13
CA LYS A 86 -5.46 6.88 18.00
C LYS A 86 -6.01 6.28 19.30
N VAL A 87 -5.36 6.54 20.42
CA VAL A 87 -5.83 6.04 21.73
C VAL A 87 -7.24 6.54 22.03
N PHE A 88 -7.48 7.84 21.85
CA PHE A 88 -8.80 8.44 22.03
C PHE A 88 -9.85 7.84 21.09
N LEU A 89 -9.54 7.75 19.79
CA LEU A 89 -10.44 7.16 18.80
C LEU A 89 -10.67 5.66 19.02
N SER A 90 -9.63 4.93 19.39
CA SER A 90 -9.76 3.51 19.67
C SER A 90 -10.72 3.29 20.84
N TRP A 91 -10.58 4.05 21.92
CA TRP A 91 -11.48 3.96 23.07
C TRP A 91 -12.93 4.29 22.69
N THR A 92 -13.16 5.40 22.00
CA THR A 92 -14.51 5.85 21.64
C THR A 92 -15.17 4.94 20.60
N LEU A 93 -14.44 4.54 19.55
CA LEU A 93 -15.00 3.74 18.45
C LEU A 93 -15.22 2.27 18.84
N THR A 94 -14.36 1.69 19.68
CA THR A 94 -14.57 0.30 20.15
C THR A 94 -15.71 0.19 21.14
N ALA A 95 -16.05 1.27 21.84
CA ALA A 95 -17.21 1.31 22.73
C ALA A 95 -18.55 1.25 21.98
N ILE A 96 -18.56 1.51 20.68
CA ILE A 96 -19.75 1.41 19.84
C ILE A 96 -19.97 -0.06 19.48
N PRO A 97 -21.09 -0.72 19.92
CA PRO A 97 -21.28 -2.16 19.72
C PRO A 97 -21.24 -2.63 18.26
N THR A 98 -21.66 -1.76 17.33
CA THR A 98 -21.66 -2.08 15.88
C THR A 98 -20.27 -1.98 15.24
N LEU A 99 -19.32 -1.29 15.85
CA LEU A 99 -17.98 -1.13 15.35
C LEU A 99 -17.00 -2.12 15.99
N GLY A 100 -17.02 -2.27 17.31
CA GLY A 100 -16.14 -3.20 18.03
C GLY A 100 -14.70 -3.16 17.56
N ILE A 101 -14.16 -4.30 17.13
CA ILE A 101 -12.78 -4.44 16.61
C ILE A 101 -12.52 -3.60 15.35
N LYS A 102 -13.54 -3.38 14.52
CA LYS A 102 -13.44 -2.50 13.35
C LYS A 102 -13.15 -1.04 13.76
N GLY A 103 -13.69 -0.60 14.91
CA GLY A 103 -13.39 0.72 15.49
C GLY A 103 -11.90 0.91 15.81
N ALA A 104 -11.25 -0.11 16.38
CA ALA A 104 -9.80 -0.09 16.61
C ALA A 104 -9.00 -0.06 15.31
N ALA A 105 -9.45 -0.79 14.28
CA ALA A 105 -8.85 -0.76 12.96
C ALA A 105 -8.95 0.64 12.33
N MET A 106 -10.12 1.29 12.40
CA MET A 106 -10.32 2.67 11.93
C MET A 106 -9.41 3.66 12.66
N ALA A 107 -9.30 3.56 13.99
CA ALA A 107 -8.39 4.39 14.77
C ALA A 107 -6.93 4.26 14.31
N THR A 108 -6.50 3.04 13.95
CA THR A 108 -5.14 2.79 13.44
C THR A 108 -4.95 3.36 12.04
N VAL A 109 -5.95 3.29 11.18
CA VAL A 109 -5.90 3.93 9.84
C VAL A 109 -5.77 5.45 9.98
N VAL A 110 -6.51 6.06 10.90
CA VAL A 110 -6.41 7.51 11.21
C VAL A 110 -5.03 7.86 11.75
N ASP A 111 -4.43 7.04 12.61
CA ASP A 111 -3.08 7.22 13.14
C ASP A 111 -2.05 7.35 12.00
N PHE A 112 -2.00 6.36 11.11
CA PHE A 112 -1.07 6.39 9.97
C PHE A 112 -1.33 7.57 9.04
N GLY A 113 -2.60 7.89 8.79
CA GLY A 113 -2.99 9.03 7.96
C GLY A 113 -2.59 10.36 8.57
N LEU A 114 -2.86 10.57 9.85
CA LEU A 114 -2.53 11.79 10.56
C LEU A 114 -1.01 12.01 10.63
N ALA A 115 -0.25 10.97 11.00
CA ALA A 115 1.20 11.06 11.04
C ALA A 115 1.79 11.37 9.65
N ALA A 116 1.26 10.75 8.57
CA ALA A 116 1.67 11.03 7.21
C ALA A 116 1.38 12.47 6.79
N VAL A 117 0.17 12.97 7.07
CA VAL A 117 -0.24 14.34 6.74
C VAL A 117 0.63 15.36 7.47
N LEU A 118 0.83 15.17 8.77
CA LEU A 118 1.69 16.07 9.55
C LEU A 118 3.12 16.08 9.00
N ASN A 119 3.70 14.92 8.70
CA ASN A 119 5.02 14.83 8.09
C ASN A 119 5.07 15.57 6.73
N MET A 120 4.04 15.41 5.89
CA MET A 120 3.97 16.07 4.58
C MET A 120 3.88 17.59 4.69
N ILE A 121 3.18 18.12 5.68
CA ILE A 121 3.12 19.56 5.96
C ILE A 121 4.55 20.09 6.25
N PHE A 122 5.32 19.39 7.09
CA PHE A 122 6.70 19.79 7.37
C PHE A 122 7.62 19.62 6.16
N ILE A 123 7.48 18.55 5.38
CA ILE A 123 8.24 18.39 4.13
C ILE A 123 7.96 19.54 3.17
N TYR A 124 6.68 19.88 2.98
CA TYR A 124 6.31 21.03 2.14
C TYR A 124 6.95 22.34 2.64
N LYS A 125 6.92 22.57 3.96
CA LYS A 125 7.50 23.76 4.58
C LYS A 125 9.02 23.87 4.34
N TYR A 126 9.76 22.77 4.39
CA TYR A 126 11.21 22.77 4.24
C TYR A 126 11.71 22.65 2.81
N THR A 127 10.98 21.97 1.95
CA THR A 127 11.44 21.64 0.59
C THR A 127 10.56 22.26 -0.51
N GLY A 128 9.35 22.71 -0.15
CA GLY A 128 8.29 23.08 -1.11
C GLY A 128 7.83 21.90 -1.96
N PHE A 129 8.10 20.65 -1.54
CA PHE A 129 7.61 19.45 -2.21
C PHE A 129 6.16 19.19 -1.83
N ALA A 130 5.29 19.10 -2.84
CA ALA A 130 3.92 18.63 -2.68
C ALA A 130 3.77 17.27 -3.37
N LEU A 131 2.94 16.40 -2.79
CA LEU A 131 2.60 15.12 -3.39
C LEU A 131 1.97 15.33 -4.77
N SER A 132 2.54 14.67 -5.77
CA SER A 132 1.93 14.59 -7.10
C SER A 132 1.12 13.31 -7.21
N PHE A 133 -0.18 13.44 -7.38
CA PHE A 133 -1.07 12.29 -7.59
C PHE A 133 -0.85 11.58 -8.92
N SER A 134 -0.17 12.21 -9.87
CA SER A 134 0.13 11.59 -11.17
C SER A 134 0.99 10.33 -11.05
N GLY A 135 1.89 10.27 -10.08
CA GLY A 135 2.70 9.09 -9.81
C GLY A 135 1.91 7.91 -9.20
N VAL A 136 0.77 8.16 -8.57
CA VAL A 136 -0.08 7.13 -7.95
C VAL A 136 -0.94 6.40 -8.98
N PHE A 137 -1.27 7.07 -10.08
CA PHE A 137 -2.26 6.60 -11.05
C PHE A 137 -1.87 5.24 -11.67
N LYS A 138 -0.62 5.07 -12.09
CA LYS A 138 -0.15 3.84 -12.73
C LYS A 138 -0.20 2.62 -11.79
N PRO A 139 0.36 2.67 -10.57
CA PRO A 139 0.20 1.60 -9.58
C PRO A 139 -1.25 1.33 -9.21
N ALA A 140 -2.10 2.38 -9.11
CA ALA A 140 -3.50 2.24 -8.76
C ALA A 140 -4.30 1.49 -9.84
N VAL A 141 -4.12 1.84 -11.13
CA VAL A 141 -4.75 1.13 -12.26
C VAL A 141 -4.30 -0.33 -12.29
N SER A 142 -3.00 -0.59 -12.10
CA SER A 142 -2.47 -1.95 -12.07
C SER A 142 -3.02 -2.76 -10.89
N ALA A 143 -3.15 -2.13 -9.73
CA ALA A 143 -3.76 -2.76 -8.55
C ALA A 143 -5.26 -3.01 -8.73
N ALA A 144 -5.99 -2.11 -9.39
CA ALA A 144 -7.40 -2.31 -9.70
C ALA A 144 -7.61 -3.51 -10.65
N ALA A 145 -6.79 -3.63 -11.71
CA ALA A 145 -6.81 -4.79 -12.60
C ALA A 145 -6.48 -6.10 -11.85
N MET A 146 -5.49 -6.07 -10.97
CA MET A 146 -5.17 -7.19 -10.09
C MET A 146 -6.35 -7.53 -9.18
N GLY A 147 -7.01 -6.53 -8.59
CA GLY A 147 -8.16 -6.72 -7.72
C GLY A 147 -9.33 -7.40 -8.44
N ALA A 148 -9.60 -7.00 -9.68
CA ALA A 148 -10.62 -7.65 -10.52
C ALA A 148 -10.27 -9.13 -10.79
N ALA A 149 -9.00 -9.43 -11.08
CA ALA A 149 -8.54 -10.80 -11.28
C ALA A 149 -8.64 -11.64 -9.99
N VAL A 150 -8.20 -11.10 -8.85
CA VAL A 150 -8.32 -11.75 -7.53
C VAL A 150 -9.78 -12.02 -7.19
N TYR A 151 -10.66 -11.05 -7.38
CA TYR A 151 -12.09 -11.21 -7.16
C TYR A 151 -12.67 -12.32 -8.03
N GLY A 152 -12.31 -12.35 -9.32
CA GLY A 152 -12.72 -13.42 -10.25
C GLY A 152 -12.26 -14.80 -9.80
N VAL A 153 -11.00 -14.94 -9.34
CA VAL A 153 -10.49 -16.22 -8.82
C VAL A 153 -11.23 -16.65 -7.57
N ILE A 154 -11.48 -15.74 -6.62
CA ILE A 154 -12.17 -16.05 -5.36
C ILE A 154 -13.61 -16.50 -5.62
N THR A 155 -14.32 -15.88 -6.57
CA THR A 155 -15.70 -16.23 -6.92
C THR A 155 -15.80 -17.56 -7.66
N LEU A 156 -14.84 -17.87 -8.53
CA LEU A 156 -14.79 -19.13 -9.27
C LEU A 156 -14.29 -20.30 -8.42
N ALA A 157 -13.37 -20.04 -7.50
CA ALA A 157 -12.73 -21.03 -6.65
C ALA A 157 -13.35 -21.12 -5.24
N VAL A 158 -14.65 -20.85 -5.10
CA VAL A 158 -15.33 -20.86 -3.78
C VAL A 158 -15.18 -22.20 -3.06
N SER A 159 -15.23 -23.32 -3.82
CA SER A 159 -15.13 -24.68 -3.27
C SER A 159 -13.70 -25.11 -2.91
N TRP A 160 -12.68 -24.35 -3.27
CA TRP A 160 -11.27 -24.75 -3.09
C TRP A 160 -10.71 -24.47 -1.70
N GLY A 161 -11.48 -23.88 -0.78
CA GLY A 161 -11.04 -23.59 0.58
C GLY A 161 -9.74 -22.75 0.62
N ALA A 162 -8.71 -23.24 1.33
CA ALA A 162 -7.43 -22.57 1.44
C ALA A 162 -6.66 -22.43 0.11
N TRP A 163 -6.85 -23.37 -0.82
CA TRP A 163 -6.21 -23.33 -2.13
C TRP A 163 -6.65 -22.13 -2.98
N ALA A 164 -7.85 -21.59 -2.72
CA ALA A 164 -8.33 -20.39 -3.38
C ALA A 164 -7.43 -19.16 -3.09
N ILE A 165 -6.87 -19.06 -1.87
CA ILE A 165 -5.94 -17.98 -1.51
C ILE A 165 -4.64 -18.11 -2.31
N LEU A 166 -4.08 -19.32 -2.37
CA LEU A 166 -2.84 -19.57 -3.12
C LEU A 166 -3.03 -19.31 -4.61
N ALA A 167 -4.16 -19.76 -5.18
CA ALA A 167 -4.51 -19.50 -6.57
C ALA A 167 -4.69 -17.98 -6.84
N ALA A 168 -5.36 -17.26 -5.94
CA ALA A 168 -5.53 -15.82 -6.04
C ALA A 168 -4.19 -15.07 -6.02
N ILE A 169 -3.27 -15.46 -5.13
CA ILE A 169 -1.92 -14.86 -5.07
C ILE A 169 -1.12 -15.20 -6.33
N ALA A 170 -1.19 -16.44 -6.82
CA ALA A 170 -0.49 -16.89 -8.01
C ALA A 170 -0.94 -16.13 -9.28
N VAL A 171 -2.20 -15.71 -9.34
CA VAL A 171 -2.77 -14.87 -10.42
C VAL A 171 -2.48 -13.39 -10.19
N ALA A 172 -2.55 -12.91 -8.95
CA ALA A 172 -2.36 -11.51 -8.60
C ALA A 172 -1.00 -10.97 -9.04
N VAL A 173 0.07 -11.71 -8.74
CA VAL A 173 1.45 -11.26 -9.00
C VAL A 173 1.71 -11.02 -10.50
N PRO A 174 1.45 -11.98 -11.42
CA PRO A 174 1.66 -11.76 -12.85
C PRO A 174 0.71 -10.73 -13.46
N VAL A 175 -0.54 -10.65 -13.00
CA VAL A 175 -1.49 -9.63 -13.49
C VAL A 175 -1.03 -8.24 -13.09
N TYR A 176 -0.67 -8.02 -11.82
CA TYR A 176 -0.16 -6.73 -11.37
C TYR A 176 1.11 -6.32 -12.11
N GLY A 177 2.11 -7.20 -12.16
CA GLY A 177 3.37 -6.95 -12.84
C GLY A 177 3.20 -6.70 -14.34
N GLY A 178 2.36 -7.49 -15.01
CA GLY A 178 2.08 -7.36 -16.44
C GLY A 178 1.38 -6.04 -16.78
N VAL A 179 0.34 -5.66 -16.01
CA VAL A 179 -0.36 -4.39 -16.23
C VAL A 179 0.54 -3.20 -15.88
N LEU A 180 1.33 -3.29 -14.79
CA LEU A 180 2.25 -2.23 -14.41
C LEU A 180 3.32 -1.97 -15.48
N LEU A 181 3.84 -3.03 -16.10
CA LEU A 181 4.73 -2.94 -17.25
C LEU A 181 4.01 -2.33 -18.46
N ALA A 182 2.79 -2.81 -18.77
CA ALA A 182 2.01 -2.33 -19.91
C ALA A 182 1.68 -0.82 -19.82
N VAL A 183 1.44 -0.31 -18.62
CA VAL A 183 1.18 1.14 -18.38
C VAL A 183 2.48 1.95 -18.29
N GLY A 184 3.65 1.28 -18.43
CA GLY A 184 4.96 1.95 -18.31
C GLY A 184 5.22 2.45 -16.88
N GLY A 185 4.77 1.69 -15.90
CA GLY A 185 4.92 2.00 -14.48
C GLY A 185 6.27 1.61 -13.88
N MET A 186 7.09 0.82 -14.57
CA MET A 186 8.44 0.45 -14.13
C MET A 186 9.51 1.05 -15.04
N GLY A 187 10.49 1.74 -14.46
CA GLY A 187 11.68 2.20 -15.14
C GLY A 187 12.69 1.05 -15.36
N LYS A 188 13.65 1.25 -16.27
CA LYS A 188 14.76 0.29 -16.50
C LYS A 188 15.53 0.01 -15.21
N ASP A 189 15.83 1.06 -14.44
CA ASP A 189 16.59 0.99 -13.20
C ASP A 189 15.83 0.21 -12.09
N ASP A 190 14.49 0.29 -12.09
CA ASP A 190 13.64 -0.45 -11.14
C ASP A 190 13.63 -1.95 -11.46
N LEU A 191 13.64 -2.31 -12.75
CA LEU A 191 13.72 -3.71 -13.20
C LEU A 191 15.09 -4.32 -12.93
N GLU A 192 16.18 -3.56 -13.11
CA GLU A 192 17.55 -4.01 -12.82
C GLU A 192 17.75 -4.29 -11.33
N SER A 193 17.00 -3.60 -10.47
CA SER A 193 17.06 -3.79 -9.01
C SER A 193 16.37 -5.07 -8.52
N LEU A 194 15.58 -5.76 -9.38
CA LEU A 194 14.88 -6.98 -9.01
C LEU A 194 15.80 -8.21 -9.13
N PRO A 195 16.16 -8.89 -8.02
CA PRO A 195 16.95 -10.10 -8.06
C PRO A 195 16.16 -11.22 -8.77
N PHE A 196 16.85 -12.04 -9.56
CA PHE A 196 16.37 -13.24 -10.29
C PHE A 196 15.41 -13.03 -11.46
N ILE A 197 14.54 -11.99 -11.46
CA ILE A 197 13.47 -11.83 -12.45
C ILE A 197 13.73 -10.61 -13.36
N GLY A 198 14.53 -9.63 -12.91
CA GLY A 198 14.77 -8.37 -13.61
C GLY A 198 15.25 -8.54 -15.04
N HIS A 199 16.28 -9.38 -15.28
CA HIS A 199 16.80 -9.64 -16.61
C HIS A 199 15.79 -10.28 -17.59
N ARG A 200 14.92 -11.17 -17.07
CA ARG A 200 13.88 -11.80 -17.91
C ARG A 200 12.78 -10.82 -18.27
N LEU A 201 12.41 -9.94 -17.36
CA LEU A 201 11.41 -8.89 -17.57
C LEU A 201 11.96 -7.80 -18.51
N LEU A 202 13.24 -7.43 -18.40
CA LEU A 202 13.91 -6.52 -19.33
C LEU A 202 13.92 -7.07 -20.76
N ALA A 203 14.29 -8.34 -20.92
CA ALA A 203 14.29 -9.01 -22.23
C ALA A 203 12.88 -9.10 -22.85
N ALA A 204 11.86 -9.36 -22.03
CA ALA A 204 10.47 -9.34 -22.47
C ALA A 204 9.98 -7.94 -22.85
N GLY A 205 10.31 -6.92 -22.04
CA GLY A 205 9.96 -5.53 -22.30
C GLY A 205 10.65 -4.95 -23.54
N GLN A 206 11.90 -5.34 -23.82
CA GLN A 206 12.60 -4.96 -25.03
C GLN A 206 11.97 -5.59 -26.29
N LYS A 207 11.54 -6.87 -26.22
CA LYS A 207 10.82 -7.53 -27.31
C LYS A 207 9.47 -6.90 -27.61
N LEU A 208 8.81 -6.34 -26.59
CA LEU A 208 7.52 -5.66 -26.72
C LEU A 208 7.64 -4.17 -27.09
N GLY A 209 8.87 -3.64 -27.26
CA GLY A 209 9.12 -2.26 -27.67
C GLY A 209 8.86 -1.20 -26.58
N TYR A 210 8.73 -1.61 -25.32
CA TYR A 210 8.49 -0.70 -24.18
C TYR A 210 9.74 0.09 -23.75
N PHE A 211 10.91 -0.41 -24.04
CA PHE A 211 12.17 0.26 -23.74
C PHE A 211 12.94 0.52 -25.05
N ARG A 212 12.86 1.72 -25.55
CA ARG A 212 13.78 2.25 -26.55
C ARG A 212 15.00 2.85 -25.89
#